data_f5012a0db360af6c7051815ec0ddc2ad
#
_entry.id   f5012a0db360af6c7051815ec0ddc2ad
#
_cell.length_a   1.000
_cell.length_b   1.000
_cell.length_c   1.000
_cell.angle_alpha   90.00
_cell.angle_beta   90.00
_cell.angle_gamma   90.00
#
_symmetry.space_group_name_H-M   'P 1'
#
loop_
_entity.id
_entity.type
_entity.pdbx_description
1 polymer ?
#
loop_
_entity_poly.entity_id
_entity_poly.type
_entity_poly.pdbx_seq_one_letter_code
_entity_poly.pdbx_strand_id
1 'polypeptide(L)'
;MQRYKIYINESPLILTQTSDLEDETAFERSLIHAMYRGKPKMLINYIELLERNKHHDGIIIQAEDVLQLWKDFKSLYFYIKAGGGLVINPFGKVLLIFRRGVWDLPKGKQDPGETLAQTAVREVHEETGLSDLEIVDKLENGYHCYLMSKQRTLKRTRWYLMQTQSPNQLVLQKEEGIQDAAWFDPKEIPSLHMPMYNNIRDVLVRYNDAKLTPPSTQK
;
A
#
# COMPACT_ATOMS: atom_id res chain seq x y z
N MET A 1 -5.51 16.89 6.75
CA MET A 1 -5.21 16.88 5.30
C MET A 1 -5.64 15.54 4.72
N GLN A 2 -6.53 15.52 3.73
CA GLN A 2 -6.96 14.25 3.11
C GLN A 2 -6.30 14.10 1.73
N ARG A 3 -5.49 13.06 1.58
CA ARG A 3 -4.71 12.81 0.39
C ARG A 3 -4.74 11.32 0.07
N TYR A 4 -4.81 10.95 -1.21
CA TYR A 4 -4.80 9.56 -1.66
C TYR A 4 -3.61 9.35 -2.60
N LYS A 5 -2.71 8.43 -2.25
CA LYS A 5 -1.62 7.97 -3.12
C LYS A 5 -1.94 6.57 -3.62
N ILE A 6 -2.14 6.46 -4.91
CA ILE A 6 -2.55 5.25 -5.60
C ILE A 6 -1.44 4.84 -6.57
N TYR A 7 -1.09 3.56 -6.64
CA TYR A 7 -0.11 3.07 -7.60
C TYR A 7 -0.79 2.42 -8.81
N ILE A 8 -0.40 2.84 -10.00
CA ILE A 8 -0.80 2.30 -11.30
C ILE A 8 0.47 1.95 -12.06
N ASN A 9 0.74 0.65 -12.33
CA ASN A 9 2.00 0.20 -12.93
C ASN A 9 3.27 0.77 -12.25
N GLU A 10 3.28 0.76 -10.92
CA GLU A 10 4.35 1.27 -10.06
C GLU A 10 4.54 2.80 -10.09
N SER A 11 3.77 3.54 -10.88
CA SER A 11 3.77 5.00 -10.88
C SER A 11 2.71 5.56 -9.94
N PRO A 12 3.02 6.57 -9.11
CA PRO A 12 2.05 7.16 -8.20
C PRO A 12 1.07 8.07 -8.93
N LEU A 13 -0.21 7.89 -8.64
CA LEU A 13 -1.26 8.86 -8.87
C LEU A 13 -1.67 9.44 -7.53
N ILE A 14 -1.49 10.74 -7.35
CA ILE A 14 -1.79 11.43 -6.11
C ILE A 14 -3.04 12.29 -6.31
N LEU A 15 -4.08 12.08 -5.49
CA LEU A 15 -5.26 12.93 -5.44
C LEU A 15 -5.18 13.79 -4.19
N THR A 16 -5.24 15.12 -4.35
CA THR A 16 -5.04 16.07 -3.25
C THR A 16 -5.96 17.27 -3.37
N GLN A 17 -6.12 18.01 -2.28
CA GLN A 17 -6.81 19.29 -2.27
C GLN A 17 -5.88 20.39 -2.78
N THR A 18 -6.42 21.37 -3.49
CA THR A 18 -5.62 22.47 -4.07
C THR A 18 -4.87 23.26 -3.00
N SER A 19 -5.45 23.44 -1.81
CA SER A 19 -4.80 24.11 -0.67
C SER A 19 -3.57 23.38 -0.11
N ASP A 20 -3.40 22.10 -0.43
CA ASP A 20 -2.39 21.24 0.18
C ASP A 20 -1.10 21.13 -0.66
N LEU A 21 -0.97 21.96 -1.71
CA LEU A 21 0.20 21.96 -2.62
C LEU A 21 1.45 22.61 -2.03
N GLU A 22 1.28 23.45 -1.02
CA GLU A 22 2.40 24.15 -0.38
C GLU A 22 3.36 23.17 0.34
N ASP A 23 2.86 22.00 0.74
CA ASP A 23 3.60 20.95 1.45
C ASP A 23 4.21 19.89 0.53
N GLU A 24 4.29 20.13 -0.79
CA GLU A 24 4.83 19.17 -1.73
C GLU A 24 6.34 18.94 -1.57
N THR A 25 6.72 17.66 -1.60
CA THR A 25 8.13 17.26 -1.65
C THR A 25 8.79 17.66 -2.98
N ALA A 26 10.13 17.69 -3.02
CA ALA A 26 10.86 17.97 -4.27
C ALA A 26 10.51 16.95 -5.38
N PHE A 27 10.30 15.68 -5.03
CA PHE A 27 9.84 14.64 -5.95
C PHE A 27 8.45 14.94 -6.51
N GLU A 28 7.51 15.33 -5.66
CA GLU A 28 6.13 15.62 -6.08
C GLU A 28 6.04 16.81 -7.02
N ARG A 29 6.89 17.83 -6.84
CA ARG A 29 6.99 18.99 -7.77
C ARG A 29 7.47 18.59 -9.17
N SER A 30 8.18 17.47 -9.32
CA SER A 30 8.61 16.95 -10.62
C SER A 30 7.53 16.16 -11.38
N LEU A 31 6.41 15.81 -10.71
CA LEU A 31 5.32 15.06 -11.31
C LEU A 31 4.48 15.94 -12.27
N ILE A 32 3.65 15.28 -13.09
CA ILE A 32 2.66 15.97 -13.91
C ILE A 32 1.53 16.48 -13.00
N HIS A 33 1.25 17.77 -13.04
CA HIS A 33 0.16 18.40 -12.30
C HIS A 33 -1.06 18.62 -13.17
N ALA A 34 -2.24 18.24 -12.66
CA ALA A 34 -3.50 18.39 -13.34
C ALA A 34 -4.60 18.89 -12.38
N MET A 35 -5.45 19.78 -12.90
CA MET A 35 -6.63 20.26 -12.15
C MET A 35 -7.86 19.45 -12.53
N TYR A 36 -8.53 18.89 -11.53
CA TYR A 36 -9.83 18.23 -11.70
C TYR A 36 -10.97 19.22 -11.64
N ARG A 37 -11.85 19.17 -12.67
CA ARG A 37 -12.99 20.08 -12.82
C ARG A 37 -14.34 19.35 -12.82
N GLY A 38 -14.45 18.27 -12.05
CA GLY A 38 -15.73 17.55 -11.86
C GLY A 38 -16.16 16.68 -13.05
N LYS A 39 -15.25 16.28 -13.95
CA LYS A 39 -15.58 15.44 -15.11
C LYS A 39 -14.83 14.10 -15.01
N PRO A 40 -15.47 12.99 -14.53
CA PRO A 40 -14.81 11.70 -14.33
C PRO A 40 -14.09 11.15 -15.58
N LYS A 41 -14.62 11.42 -16.78
CA LYS A 41 -13.99 11.00 -18.04
C LYS A 41 -12.59 11.58 -18.23
N MET A 42 -12.26 12.73 -17.65
CA MET A 42 -10.91 13.30 -17.72
C MET A 42 -9.89 12.44 -16.96
N LEU A 43 -10.32 11.79 -15.87
CA LEU A 43 -9.45 10.91 -15.08
C LEU A 43 -8.97 9.71 -15.89
N ILE A 44 -9.77 9.23 -16.84
CA ILE A 44 -9.44 8.08 -17.70
C ILE A 44 -8.16 8.36 -18.49
N ASN A 45 -7.98 9.58 -19.01
CA ASN A 45 -6.79 9.94 -19.79
C ASN A 45 -5.50 9.81 -18.95
N TYR A 46 -5.53 10.27 -17.69
CA TYR A 46 -4.39 10.17 -16.77
C TYR A 46 -4.15 8.73 -16.32
N ILE A 47 -5.22 7.97 -16.08
CA ILE A 47 -5.15 6.55 -15.75
C ILE A 47 -4.50 5.78 -16.92
N GLU A 48 -4.98 5.99 -18.15
CA GLU A 48 -4.42 5.33 -19.35
C GLU A 48 -2.97 5.72 -19.62
N LEU A 49 -2.59 6.96 -19.33
CA LEU A 49 -1.20 7.39 -19.45
C LEU A 49 -0.29 6.55 -18.54
N LEU A 50 -0.69 6.35 -17.28
CA LEU A 50 0.05 5.52 -16.32
C LEU A 50 -0.05 4.01 -16.62
N GLU A 51 -1.20 3.54 -17.16
CA GLU A 51 -1.36 2.14 -17.58
C GLU A 51 -0.49 1.76 -18.76
N ARG A 52 -0.31 2.66 -19.74
CA ARG A 52 0.46 2.39 -20.98
C ARG A 52 1.96 2.56 -20.79
N ASN A 53 2.38 3.44 -19.88
CA ASN A 53 3.78 3.83 -19.77
C ASN A 53 4.35 3.51 -18.39
N LYS A 54 5.20 2.50 -18.32
CA LYS A 54 5.82 2.03 -17.07
C LYS A 54 6.91 2.96 -16.51
N HIS A 55 7.19 4.09 -17.19
CA HIS A 55 8.32 4.98 -16.88
C HIS A 55 7.89 6.42 -16.57
N HIS A 56 6.61 6.67 -16.28
CA HIS A 56 6.20 7.97 -15.78
C HIS A 56 6.50 8.10 -14.29
N ASP A 57 7.10 9.21 -13.90
CA ASP A 57 7.41 9.52 -12.49
C ASP A 57 6.15 9.63 -11.65
N GLY A 58 5.00 9.96 -12.26
CA GLY A 58 3.69 9.99 -11.63
C GLY A 58 2.87 11.23 -11.99
N ILE A 59 1.67 11.33 -11.42
CA ILE A 59 0.72 12.41 -11.67
C ILE A 59 0.11 12.88 -10.35
N ILE A 60 -0.01 14.20 -10.17
CA ILE A 60 -0.82 14.81 -9.12
C ILE A 60 -2.08 15.38 -9.74
N ILE A 61 -3.24 14.96 -9.25
CA ILE A 61 -4.53 15.55 -9.61
C ILE A 61 -5.07 16.27 -8.38
N GLN A 62 -5.27 17.56 -8.54
CA GLN A 62 -5.75 18.46 -7.50
C GLN A 62 -7.20 18.87 -7.76
N ALA A 63 -7.96 19.06 -6.68
CA ALA A 63 -9.34 19.54 -6.72
C ALA A 63 -9.63 20.43 -5.51
N GLU A 64 -10.64 21.29 -5.61
CA GLU A 64 -11.19 22.01 -4.46
C GLU A 64 -11.85 21.05 -3.46
N ASP A 65 -12.54 20.01 -3.97
CA ASP A 65 -13.14 18.92 -3.19
C ASP A 65 -12.45 17.58 -3.53
N VAL A 66 -11.47 17.21 -2.73
CA VAL A 66 -10.75 15.93 -2.88
C VAL A 66 -11.63 14.71 -2.59
N LEU A 67 -12.68 14.85 -1.78
CA LEU A 67 -13.60 13.74 -1.49
C LEU A 67 -14.48 13.42 -2.72
N GLN A 68 -14.93 14.45 -3.44
CA GLN A 68 -15.65 14.25 -4.70
C GLN A 68 -14.72 13.69 -5.77
N LEU A 69 -13.48 14.20 -5.89
CA LEU A 69 -12.48 13.64 -6.78
C LEU A 69 -12.23 12.16 -6.48
N TRP A 70 -12.07 11.77 -5.21
CA TRP A 70 -11.90 10.39 -4.80
C TRP A 70 -13.12 9.51 -5.15
N LYS A 71 -14.34 10.01 -4.93
CA LYS A 71 -15.57 9.31 -5.28
C LYS A 71 -15.66 9.04 -6.79
N ASP A 72 -15.35 10.05 -7.60
CA ASP A 72 -15.37 9.97 -9.05
C ASP A 72 -14.27 9.02 -9.56
N PHE A 73 -13.06 9.11 -9.01
CA PHE A 73 -11.98 8.16 -9.32
C PHE A 73 -12.38 6.72 -9.01
N LYS A 74 -12.91 6.45 -7.81
CA LYS A 74 -13.36 5.10 -7.45
C LYS A 74 -14.44 4.54 -8.37
N SER A 75 -15.32 5.39 -8.90
CA SER A 75 -16.41 4.96 -9.78
C SER A 75 -15.93 4.34 -11.10
N LEU A 76 -14.66 4.56 -11.46
CA LEU A 76 -14.03 4.02 -12.67
C LEU A 76 -13.48 2.61 -12.49
N TYR A 77 -13.54 2.05 -11.28
CA TYR A 77 -12.91 0.79 -10.94
C TYR A 77 -13.86 -0.19 -10.25
N PHE A 78 -13.60 -1.47 -10.44
CA PHE A 78 -14.09 -2.50 -9.53
C PHE A 78 -13.29 -2.41 -8.23
N TYR A 79 -13.99 -2.22 -7.12
CA TYR A 79 -13.34 -1.92 -5.84
C TYR A 79 -13.23 -3.15 -4.95
N ILE A 80 -12.00 -3.49 -4.56
CA ILE A 80 -11.69 -4.62 -3.67
C ILE A 80 -11.13 -4.10 -2.35
N LYS A 81 -11.64 -4.64 -1.24
CA LYS A 81 -11.07 -4.46 0.09
C LYS A 81 -10.13 -5.61 0.42
N ALA A 82 -9.05 -5.31 1.10
CA ALA A 82 -8.05 -6.26 1.56
C ALA A 82 -7.53 -5.89 2.95
N GLY A 83 -7.06 -6.87 3.69
CA GLY A 83 -6.30 -6.71 4.91
C GLY A 83 -4.90 -7.29 4.77
N GLY A 84 -3.90 -6.71 5.45
CA GLY A 84 -2.54 -7.22 5.46
C GLY A 84 -1.75 -6.78 6.69
N GLY A 85 -0.66 -7.46 6.95
CA GLY A 85 0.17 -7.25 8.13
C GLY A 85 1.61 -6.82 7.80
N LEU A 86 2.10 -5.81 8.50
CA LEU A 86 3.52 -5.57 8.71
C LEU A 86 3.87 -6.24 10.02
N VAL A 87 4.47 -7.44 9.95
CA VAL A 87 4.75 -8.27 11.11
C VAL A 87 6.15 -8.03 11.60
N ILE A 88 6.30 -7.76 12.90
CA ILE A 88 7.57 -7.55 13.59
C ILE A 88 7.85 -8.72 14.53
N ASN A 89 9.08 -9.25 14.49
CA ASN A 89 9.53 -10.26 15.43
C ASN A 89 10.18 -9.61 16.70
N PRO A 90 10.52 -10.41 17.74
CA PRO A 90 11.15 -9.89 18.97
C PRO A 90 12.49 -9.18 18.76
N PHE A 91 13.15 -9.39 17.60
CA PHE A 91 14.41 -8.75 17.23
C PHE A 91 14.21 -7.46 16.44
N GLY A 92 12.95 -6.99 16.28
CA GLY A 92 12.60 -5.77 15.55
C GLY A 92 12.66 -5.90 14.03
N LYS A 93 12.78 -7.12 13.48
CA LYS A 93 12.83 -7.38 12.05
C LYS A 93 11.42 -7.51 11.48
N VAL A 94 11.23 -7.07 10.22
CA VAL A 94 9.99 -7.15 9.45
C VAL A 94 9.97 -8.41 8.61
N LEU A 95 8.84 -9.13 8.59
CA LEU A 95 8.60 -10.25 7.70
C LEU A 95 8.23 -9.76 6.30
N LEU A 96 8.94 -10.23 5.30
CA LEU A 96 8.58 -10.12 3.90
C LEU A 96 8.38 -11.51 3.30
N ILE A 97 7.46 -11.64 2.35
CA ILE A 97 7.23 -12.83 1.53
C ILE A 97 7.72 -12.58 0.11
N PHE A 98 8.32 -13.58 -0.53
CA PHE A 98 8.74 -13.49 -1.93
C PHE A 98 7.76 -14.26 -2.82
N ARG A 99 7.08 -13.52 -3.72
CA ARG A 99 6.13 -14.09 -4.65
C ARG A 99 6.14 -13.37 -5.99
N ARG A 100 5.93 -14.10 -7.08
CA ARG A 100 5.89 -13.52 -8.43
C ARG A 100 7.12 -12.68 -8.79
N GLY A 101 8.30 -13.06 -8.25
CA GLY A 101 9.56 -12.39 -8.51
C GLY A 101 9.82 -11.11 -7.71
N VAL A 102 8.98 -10.76 -6.74
CA VAL A 102 9.13 -9.56 -5.91
C VAL A 102 8.88 -9.85 -4.43
N TRP A 103 9.49 -9.07 -3.56
CA TRP A 103 9.21 -9.04 -2.13
C TRP A 103 7.95 -8.22 -1.86
N ASP A 104 7.12 -8.72 -0.96
CA ASP A 104 5.80 -8.19 -0.63
C ASP A 104 5.50 -8.35 0.88
N LEU A 105 4.48 -7.67 1.37
CA LEU A 105 3.91 -7.93 2.69
C LEU A 105 2.72 -8.89 2.58
N PRO A 106 2.52 -9.81 3.53
CA PRO A 106 1.40 -10.75 3.52
C PRO A 106 0.06 -10.02 3.60
N LYS A 107 -0.88 -10.38 2.68
CA LYS A 107 -2.19 -9.72 2.54
C LYS A 107 -3.11 -10.44 1.57
N GLY A 108 -4.38 -10.34 1.81
CA GLY A 108 -5.36 -10.82 0.84
C GLY A 108 -6.72 -10.16 0.91
N LYS A 109 -7.69 -10.69 0.18
CA LYS A 109 -9.02 -10.12 0.03
C LYS A 109 -9.86 -10.35 1.29
N GLN A 110 -10.72 -9.38 1.59
CA GLN A 110 -11.70 -9.50 2.66
C GLN A 110 -12.78 -10.51 2.27
N ASP A 111 -12.98 -11.52 3.10
CA ASP A 111 -14.07 -12.47 2.96
C ASP A 111 -15.40 -11.92 3.52
N PRO A 112 -16.56 -12.43 3.04
CA PRO A 112 -17.85 -12.04 3.57
C PRO A 112 -17.95 -12.28 5.09
N GLY A 113 -18.40 -11.26 5.82
CA GLY A 113 -18.56 -11.33 7.28
C GLY A 113 -17.31 -10.98 8.10
N GLU A 114 -16.13 -10.89 7.49
CA GLU A 114 -14.92 -10.48 8.19
C GLU A 114 -14.83 -8.96 8.37
N THR A 115 -14.19 -8.55 9.45
CA THR A 115 -13.57 -7.21 9.56
C THR A 115 -12.22 -7.21 8.87
N LEU A 116 -11.71 -6.05 8.47
CA LEU A 116 -10.37 -5.97 7.85
C LEU A 116 -9.24 -6.39 8.79
N ALA A 117 -9.43 -6.30 10.11
CA ALA A 117 -8.48 -6.79 11.09
C ALA A 117 -8.43 -8.34 11.09
N GLN A 118 -9.59 -8.99 11.07
CA GLN A 118 -9.68 -10.44 10.96
C GLN A 118 -9.09 -10.93 9.63
N THR A 119 -9.43 -10.28 8.51
CA THR A 119 -8.81 -10.56 7.21
C THR A 119 -7.29 -10.50 7.30
N ALA A 120 -6.73 -9.43 7.88
CA ALA A 120 -5.28 -9.26 7.95
C ALA A 120 -4.60 -10.36 8.77
N VAL A 121 -5.18 -10.76 9.92
CA VAL A 121 -4.64 -11.85 10.74
C VAL A 121 -4.74 -13.18 9.99
N ARG A 122 -5.89 -13.50 9.39
CA ARG A 122 -6.09 -14.73 8.60
C ARG A 122 -5.10 -14.83 7.45
N GLU A 123 -4.97 -13.77 6.65
CA GLU A 123 -4.08 -13.77 5.48
C GLU A 123 -2.60 -13.90 5.86
N VAL A 124 -2.16 -13.21 6.94
CA VAL A 124 -0.80 -13.40 7.46
C VAL A 124 -0.59 -14.84 7.91
N HIS A 125 -1.56 -15.42 8.63
CA HIS A 125 -1.48 -16.81 9.06
C HIS A 125 -1.44 -17.79 7.87
N GLU A 126 -2.33 -17.64 6.89
CA GLU A 126 -2.41 -18.51 5.71
C GLU A 126 -1.13 -18.43 4.86
N GLU A 127 -0.63 -17.21 4.58
CA GLU A 127 0.54 -17.00 3.74
C GLU A 127 1.86 -17.37 4.42
N THR A 128 1.95 -17.36 5.77
CA THR A 128 3.22 -17.50 6.50
C THR A 128 3.25 -18.59 7.57
N GLY A 129 2.09 -19.12 7.99
CA GLY A 129 1.98 -20.10 9.07
C GLY A 129 2.05 -19.52 10.48
N LEU A 130 2.29 -18.21 10.65
CA LEU A 130 2.34 -17.59 11.98
C LEU A 130 0.95 -17.59 12.63
N SER A 131 0.82 -18.14 13.84
CA SER A 131 -0.44 -18.29 14.55
C SER A 131 -0.60 -17.40 15.78
N ASP A 132 0.49 -16.85 16.31
CA ASP A 132 0.54 -16.02 17.52
C ASP A 132 0.60 -14.51 17.19
N LEU A 133 -0.22 -14.09 16.23
CA LEU A 133 -0.24 -12.72 15.73
C LEU A 133 -1.07 -11.80 16.62
N GLU A 134 -0.45 -10.75 17.12
CA GLU A 134 -1.10 -9.67 17.86
C GLU A 134 -1.10 -8.39 17.03
N ILE A 135 -2.27 -7.78 16.82
CA ILE A 135 -2.37 -6.46 16.21
C ILE A 135 -1.98 -5.40 17.25
N VAL A 136 -0.94 -4.63 16.94
CA VAL A 136 -0.44 -3.54 17.78
C VAL A 136 -1.07 -2.22 17.39
N ASP A 137 -1.17 -1.94 16.08
CA ASP A 137 -1.69 -0.66 15.59
C ASP A 137 -2.27 -0.78 14.17
N LYS A 138 -3.02 0.24 13.76
CA LYS A 138 -3.53 0.43 12.41
C LYS A 138 -2.58 1.33 11.63
N LEU A 139 -2.08 0.83 10.52
CA LEU A 139 -1.30 1.63 9.58
C LEU A 139 -2.22 2.26 8.52
N GLU A 140 -1.65 3.12 7.66
CA GLU A 140 -2.38 3.75 6.57
C GLU A 140 -2.85 2.73 5.51
N ASN A 141 -3.85 3.14 4.72
CA ASN A 141 -4.29 2.33 3.59
C ASN A 141 -3.27 2.41 2.45
N GLY A 142 -2.98 1.26 1.85
CA GLY A 142 -2.35 1.19 0.53
C GLY A 142 -3.40 1.08 -0.57
N TYR A 143 -3.16 1.73 -1.70
CA TYR A 143 -4.03 1.67 -2.89
C TYR A 143 -3.22 1.24 -4.10
N HIS A 144 -3.71 0.24 -4.81
CA HIS A 144 -3.09 -0.27 -6.02
C HIS A 144 -4.14 -0.57 -7.09
N CYS A 145 -3.88 -0.09 -8.31
CA CYS A 145 -4.72 -0.37 -9.47
C CYS A 145 -4.04 -1.39 -10.40
N TYR A 146 -4.83 -2.33 -10.90
CA TYR A 146 -4.37 -3.34 -11.85
C TYR A 146 -5.55 -3.85 -12.71
N LEU A 147 -5.23 -4.52 -13.80
CA LEU A 147 -6.22 -5.20 -14.62
C LEU A 147 -6.44 -6.62 -14.09
N MET A 148 -7.68 -6.94 -13.75
CA MET A 148 -8.13 -8.29 -13.40
C MET A 148 -9.18 -8.74 -14.44
N SER A 149 -8.88 -9.76 -15.22
CA SER A 149 -9.76 -10.24 -16.29
C SER A 149 -10.26 -9.12 -17.22
N LYS A 150 -9.36 -8.22 -17.62
CA LYS A 150 -9.62 -7.00 -18.43
C LYS A 150 -10.46 -5.91 -17.72
N GLN A 151 -10.80 -6.07 -16.47
CA GLN A 151 -11.51 -5.07 -15.67
C GLN A 151 -10.52 -4.26 -14.83
N ARG A 152 -10.61 -2.94 -14.89
CA ARG A 152 -9.86 -2.04 -14.00
C ARG A 152 -10.27 -2.29 -12.56
N THR A 153 -9.33 -2.66 -11.72
CA THR A 153 -9.55 -3.01 -10.32
C THR A 153 -8.73 -2.11 -9.43
N LEU A 154 -9.39 -1.49 -8.44
CA LEU A 154 -8.75 -0.72 -7.37
C LEU A 154 -8.79 -1.55 -6.08
N LYS A 155 -7.64 -2.03 -5.63
CA LYS A 155 -7.47 -2.73 -4.37
C LYS A 155 -7.06 -1.74 -3.28
N ARG A 156 -7.88 -1.60 -2.22
CA ARG A 156 -7.51 -0.93 -0.98
C ARG A 156 -7.06 -1.97 0.02
N THR A 157 -5.82 -1.93 0.46
CA THR A 157 -5.33 -2.76 1.56
C THR A 157 -5.26 -1.93 2.84
N ARG A 158 -5.98 -2.36 3.89
CA ARG A 158 -5.79 -1.86 5.24
C ARG A 158 -4.61 -2.60 5.85
N TRP A 159 -3.57 -1.87 6.19
CA TRP A 159 -2.40 -2.41 6.83
C TRP A 159 -2.53 -2.35 8.35
N TYR A 160 -1.97 -3.36 9.01
CA TYR A 160 -1.87 -3.45 10.46
C TYR A 160 -0.43 -3.74 10.85
N LEU A 161 0.07 -3.04 11.87
CA LEU A 161 1.29 -3.42 12.57
C LEU A 161 0.96 -4.61 13.46
N MET A 162 1.68 -5.71 13.30
CA MET A 162 1.50 -6.93 14.08
C MET A 162 2.80 -7.36 14.74
N GLN A 163 2.70 -8.12 15.83
CA GLN A 163 3.82 -8.77 16.48
C GLN A 163 3.62 -10.28 16.53
N THR A 164 4.74 -11.02 16.52
CA THR A 164 4.79 -12.46 16.79
C THR A 164 5.93 -12.76 17.75
N GLN A 165 5.78 -13.78 18.59
CA GLN A 165 6.83 -14.30 19.46
C GLN A 165 7.48 -15.57 18.89
N SER A 166 6.94 -16.14 17.80
CA SER A 166 7.35 -17.40 17.20
C SER A 166 7.94 -17.24 15.78
N PRO A 167 9.03 -16.45 15.60
CA PRO A 167 9.52 -16.05 14.27
C PRO A 167 10.05 -17.21 13.42
N ASN A 168 10.33 -18.37 14.01
CA ASN A 168 10.92 -19.53 13.33
C ASN A 168 9.88 -20.55 12.81
N GLN A 169 8.59 -20.30 13.00
CA GLN A 169 7.51 -21.20 12.60
C GLN A 169 6.90 -20.83 11.26
N LEU A 170 7.74 -20.48 10.25
CA LEU A 170 7.23 -20.10 8.93
C LEU A 170 6.84 -21.36 8.12
N VAL A 171 5.57 -21.40 7.68
CA VAL A 171 5.02 -22.40 6.76
C VAL A 171 4.38 -21.68 5.59
N LEU A 172 5.02 -21.75 4.42
CA LEU A 172 4.63 -20.94 3.26
C LEU A 172 3.49 -21.59 2.48
N GLN A 173 2.49 -20.79 2.11
CA GLN A 173 1.39 -21.19 1.24
C GLN A 173 1.83 -21.20 -0.23
N LYS A 174 2.37 -22.34 -0.69
CA LYS A 174 2.92 -22.50 -2.04
C LYS A 174 1.86 -22.36 -3.14
N GLU A 175 0.61 -22.68 -2.85
CA GLU A 175 -0.53 -22.59 -3.77
C GLU A 175 -0.81 -21.15 -4.21
N GLU A 176 -0.46 -20.17 -3.39
CA GLU A 176 -0.54 -18.74 -3.71
C GLU A 176 0.72 -18.21 -4.41
N GLY A 177 1.67 -19.10 -4.72
CA GLY A 177 2.92 -18.75 -5.40
C GLY A 177 3.95 -18.08 -4.50
N ILE A 178 3.83 -18.26 -3.18
CA ILE A 178 4.84 -17.82 -2.21
C ILE A 178 6.01 -18.79 -2.27
N GLN A 179 7.17 -18.29 -2.64
CA GLN A 179 8.39 -19.07 -2.88
C GLN A 179 9.36 -18.99 -1.69
N ASP A 180 9.35 -17.87 -0.98
CA ASP A 180 10.24 -17.62 0.16
C ASP A 180 9.61 -16.64 1.15
N ALA A 181 10.10 -16.61 2.38
CA ALA A 181 9.81 -15.60 3.38
C ALA A 181 11.02 -15.39 4.29
N ALA A 182 11.34 -14.15 4.59
CA ALA A 182 12.49 -13.81 5.39
C ALA A 182 12.26 -12.57 6.27
N TRP A 183 13.06 -12.48 7.33
CA TRP A 183 13.07 -11.39 8.28
C TRP A 183 14.17 -10.39 7.94
N PHE A 184 13.79 -9.14 7.65
CA PHE A 184 14.70 -8.07 7.28
C PHE A 184 14.76 -6.97 8.34
N ASP A 185 15.92 -6.36 8.53
CA ASP A 185 15.97 -5.10 9.27
C ASP A 185 15.26 -4.01 8.44
N PRO A 186 14.21 -3.40 8.98
CA PRO A 186 13.46 -2.39 8.24
C PRO A 186 14.32 -1.18 7.81
N LYS A 187 15.41 -0.88 8.52
CA LYS A 187 16.33 0.21 8.18
C LYS A 187 17.22 -0.13 6.98
N GLU A 188 17.51 -1.41 6.76
CA GLU A 188 18.36 -1.87 5.66
C GLU A 188 17.58 -2.05 4.35
N ILE A 189 16.25 -2.28 4.40
CA ILE A 189 15.41 -2.55 3.22
C ILE A 189 15.58 -1.49 2.10
N PRO A 190 15.65 -0.18 2.37
CA PRO A 190 15.83 0.83 1.32
C PRO A 190 17.15 0.69 0.55
N SER A 191 18.22 0.16 1.18
CA SER A 191 19.54 -0.03 0.56
C SER A 191 19.67 -1.36 -0.18
N LEU A 192 18.79 -2.32 0.11
CA LEU A 192 18.82 -3.67 -0.45
C LEU A 192 18.25 -3.70 -1.86
N HIS A 193 18.47 -2.94 -2.78
CA HIS A 193 17.99 -2.91 -4.19
C HIS A 193 17.16 -4.13 -4.65
N MET A 194 16.34 -4.70 -3.75
CA MET A 194 15.54 -5.88 -4.01
C MET A 194 14.26 -5.52 -4.77
N PRO A 195 13.80 -6.39 -5.69
CA PRO A 195 12.56 -6.16 -6.41
C PRO A 195 11.38 -6.12 -5.42
N MET A 196 10.67 -5.00 -5.38
CA MET A 196 9.55 -4.76 -4.46
C MET A 196 8.60 -3.74 -5.08
N TYR A 197 7.30 -3.93 -4.89
CA TYR A 197 6.30 -2.95 -5.32
C TYR A 197 6.45 -1.61 -4.58
N ASN A 198 6.29 -0.50 -5.28
CA ASN A 198 6.44 0.83 -4.70
C ASN A 198 5.41 1.13 -3.60
N ASN A 199 4.19 0.59 -3.69
CA ASN A 199 3.19 0.72 -2.61
C ASN A 199 3.63 0.00 -1.32
N ILE A 200 4.44 -1.07 -1.41
CA ILE A 200 5.00 -1.77 -0.24
C ILE A 200 6.18 -1.00 0.33
N ARG A 201 7.05 -0.46 -0.53
CA ARG A 201 8.12 0.45 -0.11
C ARG A 201 7.58 1.61 0.71
N ASP A 202 6.48 2.23 0.28
CA ASP A 202 5.83 3.32 1.01
C ASP A 202 5.38 2.90 2.42
N VAL A 203 4.80 1.70 2.58
CA VAL A 203 4.41 1.19 3.91
C VAL A 203 5.62 1.07 4.83
N LEU A 204 6.73 0.53 4.31
CA LEU A 204 7.98 0.34 5.08
C LEU A 204 8.65 1.67 5.42
N VAL A 205 8.69 2.63 4.49
CA VAL A 205 9.24 3.97 4.72
C VAL A 205 8.46 4.67 5.83
N ARG A 206 7.13 4.72 5.74
CA ARG A 206 6.27 5.35 6.75
C ARG A 206 6.41 4.69 8.12
N TYR A 207 6.55 3.37 8.17
CA TYR A 207 6.82 2.66 9.42
C TYR A 207 8.15 3.08 10.04
N ASN A 208 9.22 3.22 9.23
CA ASN A 208 10.52 3.66 9.69
C ASN A 208 10.48 5.12 10.18
N ASP A 209 9.83 6.02 9.43
CA ASP A 209 9.70 7.44 9.78
C ASP A 209 8.93 7.62 11.10
N ALA A 210 7.85 6.85 11.30
CA ALA A 210 7.07 6.87 12.53
C ALA A 210 7.89 6.40 13.75
N LYS A 211 8.83 5.46 13.57
CA LYS A 211 9.74 5.02 14.64
C LYS A 211 10.83 6.05 14.98
N LEU A 212 11.23 6.89 14.02
CA LEU A 212 12.24 7.92 14.21
C LEU A 212 11.67 9.19 14.85
N THR A 213 10.34 9.39 14.77
CA THR A 213 9.65 10.52 15.39
C THR A 213 9.27 10.12 16.83
N PRO A 214 9.86 10.74 17.88
CA PRO A 214 9.46 10.45 19.25
C PRO A 214 7.97 10.81 19.42
N PRO A 215 7.21 10.07 20.27
CA PRO A 215 5.81 10.39 20.51
C PRO A 215 5.74 11.85 20.98
N SER A 216 4.98 12.66 20.25
CA SER A 216 4.69 14.04 20.68
C SER A 216 4.06 13.97 22.06
N THR A 217 4.78 14.43 23.06
CA THR A 217 4.26 14.62 24.42
C THR A 217 3.08 15.57 24.33
N GLN A 218 1.88 15.01 24.22
CA GLN A 218 0.67 15.79 24.49
C GLN A 218 0.68 16.15 25.97
N LYS A 219 0.96 17.42 26.24
CA LYS A 219 0.67 18.06 27.52
C LYS A 219 -0.79 18.46 27.58
#